data_8d5f12f30e04af4beb7794d1b316a812
#
_entry.id   8d5f12f30e04af4beb7794d1b316a812
#
_cell.length_a   1.000
_cell.length_b   1.000
_cell.length_c   1.000
_cell.angle_alpha   90.00
_cell.angle_beta   90.00
_cell.angle_gamma   90.00
#
_symmetry.space_group_name_H-M   'P 1'
#
loop_
_entity.id
_entity.type
_entity.pdbx_description
1 polymer ?
#
loop_
_entity_poly.entity_id
_entity_poly.type
_entity_poly.pdbx_seq_one_letter_code
_entity_poly.pdbx_strand_id
1 'polypeptide(L)'
;EFNNIIFHTLPHMNDDTTALSQIELCEENIDVTKKNIMMLHCSVGAWYLMQEFGEWVYPTNKEYIFSKMDYVALGHWHGFGCIGKHENVYYSGSTERTSLNDKRNEKGFILLDIKDDLLNTLNIEYKQISIRPIVQKQINCEDYKSSILNIDTSNTKDAIVEVKLTNLLALQSIDISNKEIKELFPDAMSISIKREFKKTANNTSVEDIEALSLEDFFLEHIKEDVKDDKENDRLKLKVKELFSTYEESNNDSA
;
A
#
# COMPACT_ATOMS: atom_id res chain seq x y z
N GLU A 1 -22.48 9.97 -27.81
CA GLU A 1 -23.17 11.09 -27.14
C GLU A 1 -24.33 10.51 -26.33
N PHE A 2 -24.25 10.64 -25.03
CA PHE A 2 -25.41 10.44 -24.16
C PHE A 2 -26.14 11.79 -24.15
N ASN A 3 -27.27 11.89 -24.86
CA ASN A 3 -27.92 13.17 -25.16
C ASN A 3 -28.31 14.02 -23.94
N ASN A 4 -28.30 13.45 -22.72
CA ASN A 4 -28.71 14.15 -21.50
C ASN A 4 -27.66 14.10 -20.36
N ILE A 5 -26.41 13.72 -20.66
CA ILE A 5 -25.34 13.63 -19.65
C ILE A 5 -24.11 14.39 -20.11
N ILE A 6 -23.55 15.19 -19.19
CA ILE A 6 -22.26 15.85 -19.36
C ILE A 6 -21.27 15.19 -18.39
N PHE A 7 -20.12 14.78 -18.93
CA PHE A 7 -19.00 14.30 -18.13
C PHE A 7 -17.93 15.40 -18.03
N HIS A 8 -17.67 15.85 -16.82
CA HIS A 8 -16.60 16.75 -16.46
C HIS A 8 -15.41 15.92 -15.97
N THR A 9 -14.37 15.74 -16.78
CA THR A 9 -13.24 14.86 -16.45
C THR A 9 -12.00 15.68 -16.13
N LEU A 10 -11.46 15.50 -14.92
CA LEU A 10 -10.21 16.10 -14.49
C LEU A 10 -9.18 15.00 -14.25
N PRO A 11 -8.07 14.98 -15.01
CA PRO A 11 -7.00 14.01 -14.78
C PRO A 11 -6.29 14.30 -13.46
N HIS A 12 -5.42 13.40 -13.04
CA HIS A 12 -4.49 13.69 -11.95
C HIS A 12 -3.60 14.88 -12.32
N MET A 13 -3.48 15.84 -11.42
CA MET A 13 -2.72 17.08 -11.59
C MET A 13 -1.74 17.27 -10.45
N ASN A 14 -0.57 17.82 -10.77
CA ASN A 14 0.50 18.04 -9.79
C ASN A 14 0.69 19.53 -9.44
N ASP A 15 -0.04 20.43 -10.11
CA ASP A 15 0.05 21.87 -9.83
C ASP A 15 -1.33 22.50 -9.64
N ASP A 16 -1.39 23.39 -8.64
CA ASP A 16 -2.63 24.04 -8.23
C ASP A 16 -3.20 24.96 -9.30
N THR A 17 -2.35 25.60 -10.10
CA THR A 17 -2.80 26.59 -11.10
C THR A 17 -3.56 25.90 -12.22
N THR A 18 -3.01 24.81 -12.76
CA THR A 18 -3.69 23.99 -13.77
C THR A 18 -4.96 23.39 -13.21
N ALA A 19 -4.91 22.87 -11.98
CA ALA A 19 -6.06 22.27 -11.33
C ALA A 19 -7.21 23.26 -11.15
N LEU A 20 -6.93 24.45 -10.66
CA LEU A 20 -7.93 25.51 -10.48
C LEU A 20 -8.56 25.94 -11.81
N SER A 21 -7.76 26.13 -12.85
CA SER A 21 -8.26 26.49 -14.17
C SER A 21 -9.18 25.42 -14.78
N GLN A 22 -8.87 24.14 -14.58
CA GLN A 22 -9.72 23.04 -15.04
C GLN A 22 -11.01 22.93 -14.23
N ILE A 23 -10.98 23.19 -12.92
CA ILE A 23 -12.19 23.25 -12.09
C ILE A 23 -13.10 24.42 -12.54
N GLU A 24 -12.55 25.57 -12.83
CA GLU A 24 -13.29 26.73 -13.33
C GLU A 24 -13.93 26.44 -14.70
N LEU A 25 -13.19 25.80 -15.60
CA LEU A 25 -13.72 25.35 -16.88
C LEU A 25 -14.86 24.34 -16.72
N CYS A 26 -14.76 23.42 -15.76
CA CYS A 26 -15.87 22.52 -15.45
C CYS A 26 -17.10 23.29 -14.96
N GLU A 27 -16.92 24.27 -14.07
CA GLU A 27 -18.02 25.07 -13.55
C GLU A 27 -18.74 25.85 -14.65
N GLU A 28 -18.01 26.44 -15.60
CA GLU A 28 -18.55 27.16 -16.75
C GLU A 28 -19.38 26.27 -17.69
N ASN A 29 -19.07 24.98 -17.74
CA ASN A 29 -19.72 24.02 -18.64
C ASN A 29 -20.86 23.23 -17.98
N ILE A 30 -21.27 23.58 -16.76
CA ILE A 30 -22.43 22.97 -16.09
C ILE A 30 -23.72 23.39 -16.83
N ASP A 31 -24.47 22.41 -17.30
CA ASP A 31 -25.80 22.60 -17.86
C ASP A 31 -26.84 21.98 -16.94
N VAL A 32 -27.57 22.82 -16.19
CA VAL A 32 -28.58 22.38 -15.21
C VAL A 32 -29.77 21.64 -15.83
N THR A 33 -29.91 21.66 -17.15
CA THR A 33 -30.93 20.90 -17.87
C THR A 33 -30.51 19.46 -18.16
N LYS A 34 -29.26 19.12 -17.87
CA LYS A 34 -28.65 17.80 -18.10
C LYS A 34 -28.11 17.22 -16.80
N LYS A 35 -27.84 15.91 -16.81
CA LYS A 35 -27.09 15.25 -15.76
C LYS A 35 -25.60 15.62 -15.84
N ASN A 36 -25.06 16.15 -14.76
CA ASN A 36 -23.66 16.52 -14.67
C ASN A 36 -22.91 15.51 -13.79
N ILE A 37 -21.98 14.78 -14.37
CA ILE A 37 -21.14 13.80 -13.69
C ILE A 37 -19.70 14.30 -13.71
N MET A 38 -19.10 14.49 -12.54
CA MET A 38 -17.69 14.86 -12.42
C MET A 38 -16.85 13.64 -12.10
N MET A 39 -15.68 13.52 -12.75
CA MET A 39 -14.72 12.42 -12.52
C MET A 39 -13.35 13.02 -12.27
N LEU A 40 -12.75 12.73 -11.12
CA LEU A 40 -11.43 13.24 -10.75
C LEU A 40 -10.62 12.23 -9.94
N HIS A 41 -9.29 12.45 -9.92
CA HIS A 41 -8.35 11.62 -9.18
C HIS A 41 -7.55 12.48 -8.20
N CYS A 42 -8.04 12.61 -6.97
CA CYS A 42 -7.46 13.45 -5.92
C CYS A 42 -8.00 13.11 -4.54
N SER A 43 -7.37 13.67 -3.51
CA SER A 43 -7.91 13.69 -2.15
C SER A 43 -8.92 14.82 -1.97
N VAL A 44 -10.00 14.59 -1.20
CA VAL A 44 -11.05 15.57 -0.88
C VAL A 44 -11.28 15.63 0.63
N GLY A 45 -11.54 16.83 1.15
CA GLY A 45 -11.92 17.03 2.56
C GLY A 45 -10.74 17.08 3.53
N ALA A 46 -10.89 16.50 4.73
CA ALA A 46 -9.91 16.58 5.83
C ALA A 46 -8.54 15.91 5.56
N TRP A 47 -8.28 15.52 4.33
CA TRP A 47 -7.04 14.89 3.88
C TRP A 47 -5.93 15.90 3.53
N TYR A 48 -6.05 17.15 4.00
CA TYR A 48 -5.03 18.19 3.81
C TYR A 48 -3.63 17.77 4.32
N LEU A 49 -3.55 16.81 5.26
CA LEU A 49 -2.27 16.22 5.68
C LEU A 49 -1.54 15.49 4.55
N MET A 50 -2.24 15.05 3.51
CA MET A 50 -1.64 14.42 2.34
C MET A 50 -0.89 15.40 1.44
N GLN A 51 -1.18 16.70 1.53
CA GLN A 51 -0.41 17.75 0.83
C GLN A 51 1.06 17.77 1.27
N GLU A 52 1.34 17.42 2.53
CA GLU A 52 2.71 17.30 3.05
C GLU A 52 3.52 16.21 2.34
N PHE A 53 2.83 15.24 1.72
CA PHE A 53 3.42 14.17 0.92
C PHE A 53 3.44 14.48 -0.59
N GLY A 54 3.12 15.73 -0.97
CA GLY A 54 3.12 16.17 -2.37
C GLY A 54 1.88 15.73 -3.17
N GLU A 55 0.82 15.26 -2.52
CA GLU A 55 -0.43 14.89 -3.17
C GLU A 55 -1.36 16.08 -3.35
N TRP A 56 -2.02 16.14 -4.50
CA TRP A 56 -2.98 17.18 -4.76
C TRP A 56 -4.30 16.92 -4.02
N VAL A 57 -4.73 17.93 -3.26
CA VAL A 57 -5.99 17.91 -2.52
C VAL A 57 -6.96 18.90 -3.14
N TYR A 58 -8.21 18.48 -3.40
CA TYR A 58 -9.24 19.34 -3.96
C TYR A 58 -9.49 20.55 -3.06
N PRO A 59 -9.49 21.78 -3.58
CA PRO A 59 -9.62 22.98 -2.78
C PRO A 59 -10.96 23.04 -2.06
N THR A 60 -10.94 23.19 -0.74
CA THR A 60 -12.14 23.22 0.10
C THR A 60 -13.10 24.36 -0.29
N ASN A 61 -12.57 25.49 -0.73
CA ASN A 61 -13.37 26.64 -1.17
C ASN A 61 -14.06 26.41 -2.53
N LYS A 62 -13.72 25.36 -3.27
CA LYS A 62 -14.35 24.95 -4.54
C LYS A 62 -15.29 23.75 -4.36
N GLU A 63 -15.39 23.15 -3.19
CA GLU A 63 -16.27 21.99 -2.94
C GLU A 63 -17.75 22.30 -3.16
N TYR A 64 -18.15 23.55 -3.16
CA TYR A 64 -19.53 23.95 -3.49
C TYR A 64 -19.97 23.50 -4.90
N ILE A 65 -19.01 23.27 -5.82
CA ILE A 65 -19.27 22.76 -7.17
C ILE A 65 -19.88 21.35 -7.11
N PHE A 66 -19.52 20.54 -6.11
CA PHE A 66 -20.09 19.22 -5.94
C PHE A 66 -21.61 19.20 -5.76
N SER A 67 -22.17 20.27 -5.16
CA SER A 67 -23.62 20.41 -5.03
C SER A 67 -24.33 20.72 -6.35
N LYS A 68 -23.59 21.11 -7.39
CA LYS A 68 -24.10 21.35 -8.74
C LYS A 68 -23.99 20.11 -9.64
N MET A 69 -23.35 19.04 -9.15
CA MET A 69 -23.20 17.77 -9.85
C MET A 69 -24.25 16.77 -9.39
N ASP A 70 -24.73 15.94 -10.28
CA ASP A 70 -25.59 14.81 -9.93
C ASP A 70 -24.78 13.68 -9.28
N TYR A 71 -23.51 13.52 -9.70
CA TYR A 71 -22.60 12.54 -9.14
C TYR A 71 -21.15 12.98 -9.31
N VAL A 72 -20.31 12.71 -8.29
CA VAL A 72 -18.88 12.93 -8.33
C VAL A 72 -18.14 11.62 -8.06
N ALA A 73 -17.46 11.11 -9.09
CA ALA A 73 -16.64 9.91 -9.03
C ALA A 73 -15.21 10.30 -8.67
N LEU A 74 -14.76 9.88 -7.50
CA LEU A 74 -13.40 10.08 -7.03
C LEU A 74 -12.56 8.80 -7.20
N GLY A 75 -11.37 8.95 -7.77
CA GLY A 75 -10.27 8.00 -7.67
C GLY A 75 -9.24 8.44 -6.64
N HIS A 76 -8.20 7.65 -6.42
CA HIS A 76 -7.08 7.83 -5.49
C HIS A 76 -7.19 6.93 -4.24
N TRP A 77 -8.26 7.01 -3.47
CA TRP A 77 -8.45 6.13 -2.31
C TRP A 77 -8.93 4.73 -2.73
N HIS A 78 -8.24 3.70 -2.21
CA HIS A 78 -8.53 2.29 -2.51
C HIS A 78 -9.69 1.71 -1.68
N GLY A 79 -10.22 2.46 -0.72
CA GLY A 79 -11.41 2.10 0.07
C GLY A 79 -12.66 2.75 -0.54
N PHE A 80 -13.79 2.01 -0.56
CA PHE A 80 -15.09 2.57 -0.87
C PHE A 80 -15.55 3.53 0.22
N GLY A 81 -16.12 4.67 -0.16
CA GLY A 81 -16.70 5.61 0.81
C GLY A 81 -17.34 6.83 0.19
N CYS A 82 -18.39 7.32 0.86
CA CYS A 82 -19.00 8.62 0.59
C CYS A 82 -18.26 9.72 1.36
N ILE A 83 -18.11 10.89 0.76
CA ILE A 83 -17.51 12.06 1.42
C ILE A 83 -18.55 12.75 2.30
N GLY A 84 -18.54 12.40 3.56
CA GLY A 84 -19.35 12.82 4.71
C GLY A 84 -20.45 13.87 4.56
N LYS A 85 -20.14 15.04 4.03
CA LYS A 85 -21.09 16.15 3.87
C LYS A 85 -21.74 16.23 2.47
N HIS A 86 -21.33 15.35 1.54
CA HIS A 86 -21.82 15.33 0.16
C HIS A 86 -22.37 13.94 -0.17
N GLU A 87 -23.67 13.80 -0.28
CA GLU A 87 -24.36 12.52 -0.52
C GLU A 87 -24.12 11.96 -1.94
N ASN A 88 -23.61 12.79 -2.85
CA ASN A 88 -23.36 12.45 -4.25
C ASN A 88 -21.87 12.29 -4.60
N VAL A 89 -20.95 12.34 -3.60
CA VAL A 89 -19.51 12.30 -3.82
C VAL A 89 -18.91 11.03 -3.22
N TYR A 90 -18.33 10.18 -4.08
CA TYR A 90 -17.87 8.86 -3.69
C TYR A 90 -16.49 8.51 -4.22
N TYR A 91 -15.68 7.90 -3.37
CA TYR A 91 -14.60 7.03 -3.79
C TYR A 91 -15.17 5.64 -4.08
N SER A 92 -14.99 5.14 -5.29
CA SER A 92 -15.40 3.77 -5.63
C SER A 92 -14.49 2.70 -5.00
N GLY A 93 -13.31 3.10 -4.56
CA GLY A 93 -12.27 2.18 -4.15
C GLY A 93 -11.58 1.51 -5.34
N SER A 94 -10.83 0.46 -5.06
CA SER A 94 -10.16 -0.36 -6.07
C SER A 94 -10.88 -1.69 -6.27
N THR A 95 -10.76 -2.25 -7.49
CA THR A 95 -11.32 -3.56 -7.83
C THR A 95 -10.44 -4.73 -7.41
N GLU A 96 -9.21 -4.45 -6.96
CA GLU A 96 -8.30 -5.44 -6.40
C GLU A 96 -7.43 -4.78 -5.31
N ARG A 97 -6.76 -5.58 -4.52
CA ARG A 97 -5.78 -5.11 -3.55
C ARG A 97 -4.51 -4.67 -4.25
N THR A 98 -4.09 -3.44 -3.97
CA THR A 98 -2.85 -2.86 -4.53
C THR A 98 -1.66 -3.02 -3.58
N SER A 99 -1.91 -3.30 -2.32
CA SER A 99 -0.88 -3.51 -1.30
C SER A 99 -1.38 -4.39 -0.17
N LEU A 100 -0.44 -4.82 0.69
CA LEU A 100 -0.77 -5.56 1.92
C LEU A 100 -1.58 -4.72 2.93
N ASN A 101 -1.53 -3.40 2.82
CA ASN A 101 -2.30 -2.49 3.68
C ASN A 101 -3.80 -2.51 3.32
N ASP A 102 -4.15 -2.90 2.10
CA ASP A 102 -5.52 -3.04 1.62
C ASP A 102 -6.24 -4.30 2.14
N LYS A 103 -5.61 -5.11 2.98
CA LYS A 103 -6.11 -6.43 3.39
C LYS A 103 -7.47 -6.41 4.10
N ARG A 104 -7.85 -5.30 4.72
CA ARG A 104 -9.12 -5.14 5.46
C ARG A 104 -10.21 -4.45 4.67
N ASN A 105 -9.90 -3.93 3.49
CA ASN A 105 -10.86 -3.17 2.69
C ASN A 105 -11.67 -4.10 1.79
N GLU A 106 -12.97 -3.89 1.77
CA GLU A 106 -13.84 -4.46 0.74
C GLU A 106 -13.47 -3.85 -0.60
N LYS A 107 -13.55 -4.66 -1.67
CA LYS A 107 -13.22 -4.26 -3.03
C LYS A 107 -14.43 -4.38 -3.92
N GLY A 108 -14.55 -3.44 -4.87
CA GLY A 108 -15.70 -3.40 -5.74
C GLY A 108 -15.70 -2.17 -6.64
N PHE A 109 -16.87 -1.85 -7.14
CA PHE A 109 -17.10 -0.69 -7.98
C PHE A 109 -18.49 -0.11 -7.74
N ILE A 110 -18.71 1.11 -8.17
CA ILE A 110 -20.02 1.77 -8.12
C ILE A 110 -20.70 1.59 -9.47
N LEU A 111 -21.93 1.10 -9.43
CA LEU A 111 -22.85 1.09 -10.56
C LEU A 111 -23.79 2.29 -10.45
N LEU A 112 -23.79 3.14 -11.46
CA LEU A 112 -24.74 4.24 -11.60
C LEU A 112 -25.84 3.81 -12.57
N ASP A 113 -27.08 3.79 -12.11
CA ASP A 113 -28.26 3.59 -12.96
C ASP A 113 -28.95 4.96 -13.12
N ILE A 114 -28.87 5.50 -14.32
CA ILE A 114 -29.44 6.80 -14.68
C ILE A 114 -30.70 6.54 -15.48
N LYS A 115 -31.85 6.80 -14.87
CA LYS A 115 -33.14 6.62 -15.52
C LYS A 115 -33.54 7.90 -16.26
N ASP A 116 -33.97 7.71 -17.49
CA ASP A 116 -34.60 8.78 -18.29
C ASP A 116 -36.10 8.85 -17.97
N ASP A 117 -36.41 9.09 -16.68
CA ASP A 117 -37.76 9.28 -16.19
C ASP A 117 -38.02 10.75 -15.86
N LEU A 118 -39.29 11.10 -15.63
CA LEU A 118 -39.69 12.49 -15.29
C LEU A 118 -39.01 13.04 -14.04
N LEU A 119 -38.54 12.14 -13.15
CA LEU A 119 -37.84 12.49 -11.92
C LEU A 119 -36.33 12.55 -12.12
N ASN A 120 -35.85 12.07 -13.28
CA ASN A 120 -34.42 12.04 -13.63
C ASN A 120 -33.58 11.36 -12.54
N THR A 121 -34.03 10.20 -12.07
CA THR A 121 -33.53 9.51 -10.89
C THR A 121 -32.13 8.94 -11.16
N LEU A 122 -31.20 9.20 -10.24
CA LEU A 122 -29.88 8.58 -10.19
C LEU A 122 -29.85 7.56 -9.05
N ASN A 123 -29.60 6.30 -9.36
CA ASN A 123 -29.40 5.27 -8.35
C ASN A 123 -27.92 4.90 -8.27
N ILE A 124 -27.38 4.94 -7.05
CA ILE A 124 -25.97 4.65 -6.75
C ILE A 124 -25.92 3.33 -6.00
N GLU A 125 -25.29 2.31 -6.58
CA GLU A 125 -25.17 1.00 -5.96
C GLU A 125 -23.70 0.56 -5.92
N TYR A 126 -23.18 0.22 -4.73
CA TYR A 126 -21.88 -0.40 -4.61
C TYR A 126 -21.98 -1.91 -4.87
N LYS A 127 -21.20 -2.39 -5.83
CA LYS A 127 -21.08 -3.80 -6.19
C LYS A 127 -19.77 -4.35 -5.64
N GLN A 128 -19.89 -5.07 -4.54
CA GLN A 128 -18.74 -5.79 -3.99
C GLN A 128 -18.38 -6.97 -4.89
N ILE A 129 -17.10 -7.19 -5.10
CA ILE A 129 -16.55 -8.30 -5.88
C ILE A 129 -15.69 -9.20 -5.00
N SER A 130 -15.61 -10.47 -5.44
CA SER A 130 -14.68 -11.42 -4.80
C SER A 130 -13.25 -11.12 -5.22
N ILE A 131 -12.39 -10.98 -4.25
CA ILE A 131 -10.97 -10.67 -4.44
C ILE A 131 -10.09 -11.74 -3.81
N ARG A 132 -8.82 -11.74 -4.20
CA ARG A 132 -7.82 -12.66 -3.66
C ARG A 132 -7.59 -12.41 -2.16
N PRO A 133 -7.62 -13.44 -1.31
CA PRO A 133 -7.35 -13.27 0.12
C PRO A 133 -5.88 -12.88 0.36
N ILE A 134 -5.67 -12.01 1.35
CA ILE A 134 -4.35 -11.75 1.93
C ILE A 134 -4.34 -12.32 3.34
N VAL A 135 -3.39 -13.20 3.60
CA VAL A 135 -3.25 -13.90 4.87
C VAL A 135 -1.89 -13.57 5.49
N GLN A 136 -1.90 -13.14 6.75
CA GLN A 136 -0.68 -12.90 7.50
C GLN A 136 -0.40 -14.07 8.44
N LYS A 137 0.81 -14.63 8.38
CA LYS A 137 1.31 -15.66 9.25
C LYS A 137 2.53 -15.14 10.00
N GLN A 138 2.72 -15.59 11.23
CA GLN A 138 3.83 -15.18 12.08
C GLN A 138 4.62 -16.37 12.54
N ILE A 139 5.94 -16.29 12.48
CA ILE A 139 6.91 -17.27 12.99
C ILE A 139 7.75 -16.53 14.03
N ASN A 140 7.68 -16.98 15.28
CA ASN A 140 8.54 -16.46 16.34
C ASN A 140 9.89 -17.16 16.28
N CYS A 141 10.96 -16.42 16.03
CA CYS A 141 12.30 -16.95 15.85
C CYS A 141 12.99 -17.30 17.18
N GLU A 142 12.46 -16.88 18.32
CA GLU A 142 12.95 -17.38 19.63
C GLU A 142 12.68 -18.86 19.81
N ASP A 143 11.60 -19.37 19.23
CA ASP A 143 11.24 -20.79 19.20
C ASP A 143 10.90 -21.23 17.77
N TYR A 144 11.87 -21.05 16.86
CA TYR A 144 11.69 -21.21 15.43
C TYR A 144 11.18 -22.58 15.03
N LYS A 145 11.78 -23.65 15.58
CA LYS A 145 11.40 -25.05 15.25
C LYS A 145 9.96 -25.34 15.65
N SER A 146 9.55 -24.94 16.84
CA SER A 146 8.18 -25.13 17.32
C SER A 146 7.21 -24.26 16.53
N SER A 147 7.57 -23.02 16.23
CA SER A 147 6.76 -22.10 15.43
C SER A 147 6.47 -22.61 14.02
N ILE A 148 7.45 -23.23 13.36
CA ILE A 148 7.26 -23.86 12.05
C ILE A 148 6.38 -25.09 12.13
N LEU A 149 6.62 -25.97 13.10
CA LEU A 149 5.84 -27.21 13.26
C LEU A 149 4.36 -26.96 13.54
N ASN A 150 4.04 -25.85 14.22
CA ASN A 150 2.68 -25.50 14.64
C ASN A 150 2.06 -24.38 13.80
N ILE A 151 2.69 -24.00 12.69
CA ILE A 151 2.16 -22.91 11.87
C ILE A 151 0.83 -23.32 11.23
N ASP A 152 -0.19 -22.47 11.42
CA ASP A 152 -1.46 -22.68 10.76
C ASP A 152 -1.37 -22.31 9.28
N THR A 153 -1.51 -23.30 8.41
CA THR A 153 -1.51 -23.16 6.95
C THR A 153 -2.92 -23.03 6.36
N SER A 154 -3.95 -22.96 7.19
CA SER A 154 -5.32 -22.77 6.71
C SER A 154 -5.49 -21.45 5.94
N ASN A 155 -6.41 -21.43 5.00
CA ASN A 155 -6.76 -20.26 4.19
C ASN A 155 -5.62 -19.66 3.35
N THR A 156 -4.57 -20.43 3.08
CA THR A 156 -3.43 -19.96 2.27
C THR A 156 -3.52 -20.36 0.79
N LYS A 157 -4.44 -21.26 0.45
CA LYS A 157 -4.65 -21.65 -0.95
C LYS A 157 -5.09 -20.47 -1.79
N ASP A 158 -4.42 -20.27 -2.92
CA ASP A 158 -4.63 -19.15 -3.85
C ASP A 158 -4.50 -17.75 -3.21
N ALA A 159 -3.98 -17.65 -1.97
CA ALA A 159 -3.82 -16.42 -1.23
C ALA A 159 -2.46 -15.76 -1.51
N ILE A 160 -2.39 -14.44 -1.24
CA ILE A 160 -1.13 -13.74 -1.03
C ILE A 160 -0.78 -13.89 0.45
N VAL A 161 0.32 -14.60 0.76
CA VAL A 161 0.74 -14.87 2.13
C VAL A 161 1.88 -13.94 2.53
N GLU A 162 1.69 -13.17 3.59
CA GLU A 162 2.75 -12.40 4.24
C GLU A 162 3.24 -13.19 5.47
N VAL A 163 4.48 -13.64 5.46
CA VAL A 163 5.11 -14.29 6.59
C VAL A 163 6.00 -13.30 7.34
N LYS A 164 5.71 -13.07 8.62
CA LYS A 164 6.54 -12.25 9.50
C LYS A 164 7.40 -13.14 10.38
N LEU A 165 8.71 -13.02 10.23
CA LEU A 165 9.69 -13.61 11.14
C LEU A 165 9.95 -12.58 12.24
N THR A 166 9.46 -12.84 13.45
CA THR A 166 9.58 -11.90 14.59
C THR A 166 10.64 -12.38 15.57
N ASN A 167 11.16 -11.46 16.38
CA ASN A 167 12.22 -11.70 17.35
C ASN A 167 13.47 -12.38 16.73
N LEU A 168 13.78 -12.01 15.48
CA LEU A 168 14.86 -12.58 14.70
C LEU A 168 16.21 -12.06 15.20
N LEU A 169 17.16 -12.94 15.46
CA LEU A 169 18.55 -12.56 15.70
C LEU A 169 19.30 -12.48 14.36
N ALA A 170 20.30 -11.62 14.27
CA ALA A 170 21.09 -11.44 13.06
C ALA A 170 21.65 -12.76 12.51
N LEU A 171 22.16 -13.63 13.40
CA LEU A 171 22.65 -14.96 13.06
C LEU A 171 21.60 -15.89 12.49
N GLN A 172 20.44 -15.93 13.13
CA GLN A 172 19.32 -16.77 12.65
C GLN A 172 18.85 -16.36 11.27
N SER A 173 18.97 -15.05 10.94
CA SER A 173 18.60 -14.52 9.61
C SER A 173 19.41 -15.16 8.48
N ILE A 174 20.65 -15.55 8.75
CA ILE A 174 21.53 -16.23 7.78
C ILE A 174 21.13 -17.69 7.58
N ASP A 175 20.70 -18.35 8.64
CA ASP A 175 20.36 -19.78 8.63
C ASP A 175 18.95 -20.04 8.12
N ILE A 176 18.02 -19.10 8.29
CA ILE A 176 16.63 -19.27 7.84
C ILE A 176 16.49 -18.98 6.35
N SER A 177 16.32 -20.07 5.58
CA SER A 177 16.15 -19.99 4.14
C SER A 177 14.75 -19.50 3.74
N ASN A 178 14.69 -18.54 2.80
CA ASN A 178 13.42 -18.15 2.17
C ASN A 178 12.72 -19.33 1.47
N LYS A 179 13.48 -20.31 0.97
CA LYS A 179 12.96 -21.49 0.31
C LYS A 179 12.19 -22.35 1.30
N GLU A 180 12.77 -22.60 2.47
CA GLU A 180 12.12 -23.37 3.56
C GLU A 180 10.78 -22.74 3.98
N ILE A 181 10.75 -21.43 4.16
CA ILE A 181 9.51 -20.71 4.49
C ILE A 181 8.46 -20.82 3.38
N LYS A 182 8.87 -20.73 2.12
CA LYS A 182 7.94 -20.85 0.99
C LYS A 182 7.36 -22.27 0.86
N GLU A 183 8.10 -23.28 1.20
CA GLU A 183 7.66 -24.67 1.16
C GLU A 183 6.55 -24.98 2.20
N LEU A 184 6.37 -24.13 3.23
CA LEU A 184 5.27 -24.26 4.18
C LEU A 184 3.89 -23.93 3.55
N PHE A 185 3.85 -23.21 2.44
CA PHE A 185 2.63 -22.70 1.81
C PHE A 185 2.60 -23.02 0.31
N PRO A 186 2.59 -24.32 -0.08
CA PRO A 186 2.79 -24.74 -1.48
C PRO A 186 1.66 -24.26 -2.40
N ASP A 187 0.45 -24.08 -1.87
CA ASP A 187 -0.73 -23.68 -2.62
C ASP A 187 -0.96 -22.17 -2.62
N ALA A 188 -0.06 -21.38 -2.00
CA ALA A 188 -0.16 -19.93 -2.03
C ALA A 188 0.18 -19.38 -3.41
N MET A 189 -0.55 -18.34 -3.86
CA MET A 189 -0.24 -17.69 -5.12
C MET A 189 1.10 -16.93 -5.05
N SER A 190 1.34 -16.27 -3.93
CA SER A 190 2.56 -15.49 -3.69
C SER A 190 2.89 -15.45 -2.21
N ILE A 191 4.18 -15.45 -1.89
CA ILE A 191 4.66 -15.42 -0.50
C ILE A 191 5.68 -14.29 -0.38
N SER A 192 5.40 -13.33 0.49
CA SER A 192 6.34 -12.29 0.93
C SER A 192 6.83 -12.59 2.35
N ILE A 193 8.11 -12.39 2.60
CA ILE A 193 8.73 -12.66 3.89
C ILE A 193 9.28 -11.35 4.45
N LYS A 194 8.78 -10.94 5.62
CA LYS A 194 9.28 -9.80 6.38
C LYS A 194 10.09 -10.29 7.57
N ARG A 195 11.29 -9.72 7.74
CA ARG A 195 12.18 -10.02 8.84
C ARG A 195 12.15 -8.87 9.86
N GLU A 196 11.66 -9.15 11.07
CA GLU A 196 11.61 -8.19 12.18
C GLU A 196 12.63 -8.61 13.23
N PHE A 197 13.74 -7.88 13.29
CA PHE A 197 14.83 -8.17 14.20
C PHE A 197 14.46 -7.82 15.65
N LYS A 198 14.98 -8.63 16.59
CA LYS A 198 14.82 -8.37 18.01
C LYS A 198 15.54 -7.06 18.35
N LYS A 199 14.82 -6.12 18.98
CA LYS A 199 15.44 -4.89 19.48
C LYS A 199 16.37 -5.26 20.64
N THR A 200 17.66 -5.12 20.44
CA THR A 200 18.66 -5.15 21.52
C THR A 200 18.61 -3.83 22.28
N ALA A 201 18.92 -3.87 23.57
CA ALA A 201 18.75 -2.72 24.49
C ALA A 201 19.68 -1.51 24.19
N ASN A 202 20.60 -1.63 23.24
CA ASN A 202 21.48 -0.56 22.79
C ASN A 202 20.85 0.13 21.58
N ASN A 203 20.21 1.26 21.85
CA ASN A 203 19.74 2.20 20.82
C ASN A 203 20.95 2.83 20.14
N THR A 204 21.42 2.26 19.06
CA THR A 204 22.22 3.03 18.09
C THR A 204 21.26 4.00 17.40
N SER A 205 21.49 5.30 17.49
CA SER A 205 20.66 6.32 16.84
C SER A 205 20.81 6.20 15.32
N VAL A 206 19.81 6.64 14.56
CA VAL A 206 19.86 6.65 13.09
C VAL A 206 21.08 7.45 12.59
N GLU A 207 21.53 8.44 13.35
CA GLU A 207 22.70 9.28 13.07
C GLU A 207 24.04 8.53 13.19
N ASP A 208 24.10 7.48 14.04
CA ASP A 208 25.31 6.64 14.17
C ASP A 208 25.41 5.62 13.01
N ILE A 209 24.30 5.29 12.34
CA ILE A 209 24.26 4.36 11.20
C ILE A 209 24.76 5.03 9.91
N GLU A 210 24.56 6.33 9.74
CA GLU A 210 25.03 7.08 8.55
C GLU A 210 26.56 7.23 8.50
N ALA A 211 27.27 7.00 9.60
CA ALA A 211 28.72 7.15 9.70
C ALA A 211 29.51 5.85 9.44
N LEU A 212 28.84 4.68 9.51
CA LEU A 212 29.45 3.37 9.29
C LEU A 212 29.08 2.81 7.92
N SER A 213 30.02 2.16 7.25
CA SER A 213 29.64 1.35 6.10
C SER A 213 28.70 0.23 6.54
N LEU A 214 27.84 -0.25 5.63
CA LEU A 214 26.89 -1.33 5.94
C LEU A 214 27.64 -2.58 6.44
N GLU A 215 28.83 -2.84 5.93
CA GLU A 215 29.72 -3.93 6.36
C GLU A 215 30.20 -3.71 7.81
N ASP A 216 30.68 -2.52 8.14
CA ASP A 216 31.14 -2.18 9.49
C ASP A 216 30.01 -2.27 10.51
N PHE A 217 28.81 -1.83 10.15
CA PHE A 217 27.61 -1.95 10.97
C PHE A 217 27.30 -3.44 11.29
N PHE A 218 27.33 -4.31 10.28
CA PHE A 218 27.12 -5.75 10.49
C PHE A 218 28.22 -6.37 11.33
N LEU A 219 29.48 -6.00 11.11
CA LEU A 219 30.63 -6.53 11.87
C LEU A 219 30.62 -6.11 13.34
N GLU A 220 30.09 -4.94 13.65
CA GLU A 220 29.99 -4.43 15.02
C GLU A 220 28.86 -5.11 15.79
N HIS A 221 27.69 -5.32 15.15
CA HIS A 221 26.54 -6.01 15.76
C HIS A 221 26.79 -7.50 16.00
N ILE A 222 27.60 -8.16 15.17
CA ILE A 222 27.99 -9.56 15.38
C ILE A 222 28.76 -9.70 16.70
N LYS A 223 29.57 -8.72 17.09
CA LYS A 223 30.34 -8.78 18.36
C LYS A 223 29.46 -8.73 19.60
N GLU A 224 28.29 -8.10 19.50
CA GLU A 224 27.40 -7.95 20.66
C GLU A 224 26.51 -9.19 20.87
N ASP A 225 26.17 -9.89 19.79
CA ASP A 225 25.19 -11.02 19.81
C ASP A 225 25.86 -12.41 20.06
N VAL A 226 27.17 -12.54 19.82
CA VAL A 226 27.87 -13.83 19.89
C VAL A 226 28.92 -13.84 21.00
N LYS A 227 28.68 -14.65 22.03
CA LYS A 227 29.59 -14.83 23.16
C LYS A 227 30.72 -15.84 22.91
N ASP A 228 30.65 -16.61 21.82
CA ASP A 228 31.69 -17.56 21.43
C ASP A 228 32.61 -16.96 20.37
N ASP A 229 33.89 -16.80 20.70
CA ASP A 229 34.90 -16.20 19.83
C ASP A 229 35.07 -16.93 18.49
N LYS A 230 34.95 -18.26 18.46
CA LYS A 230 35.07 -19.06 17.23
C LYS A 230 33.90 -18.86 16.28
N GLU A 231 32.71 -18.73 16.82
CA GLU A 231 31.50 -18.47 16.07
C GLU A 231 31.47 -17.03 15.54
N ASN A 232 31.95 -16.09 16.34
CA ASN A 232 32.13 -14.69 15.98
C ASN A 232 33.10 -14.52 14.77
N ASP A 233 34.26 -15.21 14.81
CA ASP A 233 35.22 -15.14 13.71
C ASP A 233 34.71 -15.78 12.41
N ARG A 234 33.98 -16.88 12.51
CA ARG A 234 33.31 -17.52 11.35
C ARG A 234 32.29 -16.60 10.69
N LEU A 235 31.55 -15.85 11.48
CA LEU A 235 30.54 -14.92 10.99
C LEU A 235 31.12 -13.67 10.34
N LYS A 236 32.15 -13.11 10.95
CA LYS A 236 32.90 -12.01 10.31
C LYS A 236 33.44 -12.39 8.95
N LEU A 237 33.96 -13.61 8.82
CA LEU A 237 34.44 -14.12 7.55
C LEU A 237 33.31 -14.21 6.52
N LYS A 238 32.15 -14.73 6.93
CA LYS A 238 30.98 -14.89 6.06
C LYS A 238 30.35 -13.57 5.64
N VAL A 239 30.33 -12.57 6.51
CA VAL A 239 29.89 -11.21 6.17
C VAL A 239 30.82 -10.60 5.11
N LYS A 240 32.13 -10.70 5.29
CA LYS A 240 33.10 -10.21 4.31
C LYS A 240 32.96 -10.89 2.94
N GLU A 241 32.77 -12.20 2.92
CA GLU A 241 32.48 -12.94 1.67
C GLU A 241 31.21 -12.44 0.97
N LEU A 242 30.14 -12.20 1.71
CA LEU A 242 28.88 -11.72 1.16
C LEU A 242 29.01 -10.31 0.57
N PHE A 243 29.68 -9.41 1.26
CA PHE A 243 29.89 -8.05 0.75
C PHE A 243 30.83 -8.02 -0.46
N SER A 244 31.92 -8.79 -0.47
CA SER A 244 32.80 -8.89 -1.65
C SER A 244 32.06 -9.45 -2.88
N THR A 245 31.23 -10.48 -2.69
CA THR A 245 30.41 -11.05 -3.77
C THR A 245 29.38 -10.07 -4.31
N TYR A 246 28.81 -9.23 -3.44
CA TYR A 246 27.86 -8.19 -3.83
C TYR A 246 28.53 -7.06 -4.61
N GLU A 247 29.73 -6.65 -4.21
CA GLU A 247 30.52 -5.63 -4.91
C GLU A 247 30.99 -6.12 -6.28
N GLU A 248 31.44 -7.37 -6.41
CA GLU A 248 31.78 -7.99 -7.68
C GLU A 248 30.58 -8.06 -8.64
N SER A 249 29.40 -8.46 -8.14
CA SER A 249 28.18 -8.55 -8.95
C SER A 249 27.65 -7.20 -9.45
N ASN A 250 27.93 -6.11 -8.75
CA ASN A 250 27.55 -4.76 -9.17
C ASN A 250 28.56 -4.11 -10.12
N ASN A 251 29.82 -4.50 -10.06
CA ASN A 251 30.85 -4.00 -10.96
C ASN A 251 30.80 -4.65 -12.38
N ASP A 252 30.23 -5.86 -12.50
CA ASP A 252 30.01 -6.52 -13.78
C ASP A 252 28.76 -6.01 -14.54
N SER A 253 27.98 -5.11 -13.93
CA SER A 253 26.72 -4.55 -14.47
C SER A 253 26.82 -3.08 -14.90
N ALA A 254 28.04 -2.48 -14.91
CA ALA A 254 28.28 -1.07 -15.24
C ALA A 254 28.90 -0.87 -16.61
#